data_0a60f2e88080621272f5f7fe2623ea3a
#
_entry.id   0a60f2e88080621272f5f7fe2623ea3a
#
_cell.length_a   1.000
_cell.length_b   1.000
_cell.length_c   1.000
_cell.angle_alpha   90.00
_cell.angle_beta   90.00
_cell.angle_gamma   90.00
#
_symmetry.space_group_name_H-M   'P 1'
#
loop_
_entity.id
_entity.type
_entity.pdbx_description
1 polymer ?
#
loop_
_entity_poly.entity_id
_entity_poly.type
_entity_poly.pdbx_seq_one_letter_code
_entity_poly.pdbx_strand_id
1 'polypeptide(L)'
;QSWTQADDIRDFKIEGMSIGDSALDYFSEKELKDNKQATQYPNDKFIIRNFYLHSFFETYEMVTVNHKKNDNKYIIESLGASLFFDDIEECFSIQKKIIIEFDQTFENSEKDFERFKKSLDKTGSSYSNMTEYYLSNGSAIQVTCDDWSKAFNEQGFKDSLNVNLQSKKFKEFLDIAYD
;
A
#
# COMPACT_ATOMS: atom_id res chain seq x y z
N GLN A 1 13.90 -14.77 12.21
CA GLN A 1 14.06 -15.18 10.80
C GLN A 1 15.09 -14.27 10.18
N SER A 2 16.21 -14.83 9.71
CA SER A 2 17.17 -14.07 8.90
C SER A 2 16.55 -13.88 7.51
N TRP A 3 16.24 -12.66 7.17
CA TRP A 3 15.84 -12.30 5.81
C TRP A 3 17.08 -12.44 4.93
N THR A 4 17.04 -13.38 4.02
CA THR A 4 18.00 -13.41 2.89
C THR A 4 17.71 -12.18 2.05
N GLN A 5 18.74 -11.55 1.53
CA GLN A 5 18.68 -10.40 0.63
C GLN A 5 17.57 -10.61 -0.41
N ALA A 6 16.49 -9.87 -0.30
CA ALA A 6 15.33 -10.01 -1.18
C ALA A 6 15.53 -9.06 -2.36
N ASP A 7 15.83 -9.62 -3.53
CA ASP A 7 16.01 -8.87 -4.78
C ASP A 7 14.69 -8.75 -5.58
N ASP A 8 13.62 -9.43 -5.13
CA ASP A 8 12.33 -9.48 -5.84
C ASP A 8 11.17 -9.12 -4.91
N ILE A 9 10.30 -8.21 -5.37
CA ILE A 9 9.08 -7.81 -4.67
C ILE A 9 8.16 -8.99 -4.32
N ARG A 10 8.24 -10.08 -5.08
CA ARG A 10 7.46 -11.31 -4.88
C ARG A 10 7.87 -12.11 -3.63
N ASP A 11 9.03 -11.82 -3.08
CA ASP A 11 9.51 -12.45 -1.83
C ASP A 11 8.82 -11.83 -0.60
N PHE A 12 8.19 -10.67 -0.77
CA PHE A 12 7.46 -9.98 0.30
C PHE A 12 6.01 -10.43 0.36
N LYS A 13 5.54 -10.61 1.59
CA LYS A 13 4.16 -11.03 1.86
C LYS A 13 3.47 -10.06 2.80
N ILE A 14 2.25 -9.70 2.44
CA ILE A 14 1.28 -9.02 3.30
C ILE A 14 0.11 -9.98 3.52
N GLU A 15 -0.15 -10.37 4.76
CA GLU A 15 -1.18 -11.35 5.14
C GLU A 15 -1.10 -12.64 4.30
N GLY A 16 0.13 -13.11 4.01
CA GLY A 16 0.40 -14.30 3.20
C GLY A 16 0.36 -14.10 1.69
N MET A 17 -0.13 -12.97 1.20
CA MET A 17 -0.24 -12.62 -0.23
C MET A 17 1.03 -11.98 -0.77
N SER A 18 1.33 -12.19 -2.05
CA SER A 18 2.46 -11.59 -2.78
C SER A 18 2.03 -10.97 -4.11
N ILE A 19 2.85 -10.07 -4.63
CA ILE A 19 2.74 -9.60 -6.01
C ILE A 19 2.88 -10.78 -6.96
N GLY A 20 1.96 -10.89 -7.93
CA GLY A 20 1.92 -11.97 -8.90
C GLY A 20 1.02 -13.15 -8.51
N ASP A 21 0.57 -13.25 -7.26
CA ASP A 21 -0.42 -14.22 -6.84
C ASP A 21 -1.78 -13.92 -7.50
N SER A 22 -2.64 -14.92 -7.59
CA SER A 22 -4.05 -14.70 -7.89
C SER A 22 -4.79 -14.31 -6.61
N ALA A 23 -5.52 -13.20 -6.63
CA ALA A 23 -6.37 -12.83 -5.50
C ALA A 23 -7.48 -13.87 -5.22
N LEU A 24 -7.80 -14.73 -6.19
CA LEU A 24 -8.75 -15.85 -6.02
C LEU A 24 -8.20 -16.96 -5.09
N ASP A 25 -6.89 -17.00 -4.83
CA ASP A 25 -6.32 -17.95 -3.88
C ASP A 25 -6.64 -17.59 -2.42
N TYR A 26 -7.08 -16.34 -2.19
CA TYR A 26 -7.34 -15.76 -0.85
C TYR A 26 -8.79 -15.32 -0.65
N PHE A 27 -9.43 -14.82 -1.71
CA PHE A 27 -10.79 -14.27 -1.68
C PHE A 27 -11.67 -14.98 -2.71
N SER A 28 -12.91 -15.20 -2.37
CA SER A 28 -13.90 -15.68 -3.35
C SER A 28 -14.15 -14.63 -4.44
N GLU A 29 -14.58 -15.07 -5.61
CA GLU A 29 -14.94 -14.15 -6.71
C GLU A 29 -16.05 -13.17 -6.31
N LYS A 30 -16.97 -13.61 -5.43
CA LYS A 30 -18.02 -12.75 -4.89
C LYS A 30 -17.43 -11.63 -4.03
N GLU A 31 -16.52 -11.96 -3.11
CA GLU A 31 -15.85 -10.95 -2.28
C GLU A 31 -15.06 -9.96 -3.12
N LEU A 32 -14.35 -10.45 -4.15
CA LEU A 32 -13.64 -9.58 -5.08
C LEU A 32 -14.60 -8.60 -5.78
N LYS A 33 -15.78 -9.04 -6.21
CA LYS A 33 -16.78 -8.18 -6.85
C LYS A 33 -17.39 -7.17 -5.87
N ASP A 34 -17.74 -7.62 -4.67
CA ASP A 34 -18.41 -6.80 -3.66
C ASP A 34 -17.47 -5.71 -3.09
N ASN A 35 -16.16 -5.96 -3.04
CA ASN A 35 -15.16 -5.05 -2.47
C ASN A 35 -14.51 -4.11 -3.50
N LYS A 36 -15.04 -4.04 -4.73
CA LYS A 36 -14.60 -3.06 -5.71
C LYS A 36 -14.91 -1.64 -5.23
N GLN A 37 -13.89 -0.79 -5.19
CA GLN A 37 -14.06 0.60 -4.78
C GLN A 37 -14.85 1.41 -5.81
N ALA A 38 -15.65 2.38 -5.34
CA ALA A 38 -16.40 3.29 -6.20
C ALA A 38 -15.46 4.24 -6.96
N THR A 39 -14.43 4.76 -6.26
CA THR A 39 -13.38 5.56 -6.88
C THR A 39 -12.30 4.65 -7.43
N GLN A 40 -11.95 4.81 -8.68
CA GLN A 40 -10.93 4.06 -9.40
C GLN A 40 -9.84 5.00 -9.92
N TYR A 41 -8.73 4.43 -10.39
CA TYR A 41 -7.66 5.18 -11.02
C TYR A 41 -8.11 5.87 -12.32
N PRO A 42 -7.49 7.00 -12.68
CA PRO A 42 -7.64 7.56 -14.03
C PRO A 42 -7.33 6.49 -15.09
N ASN A 43 -8.00 6.58 -16.24
CA ASN A 43 -7.82 5.65 -17.38
C ASN A 43 -8.29 4.21 -17.17
N ASP A 44 -8.81 3.85 -15.99
CA ASP A 44 -9.54 2.59 -15.73
C ASP A 44 -8.73 1.31 -16.10
N LYS A 45 -7.38 1.40 -16.00
CA LYS A 45 -6.48 0.27 -16.33
C LYS A 45 -6.38 -0.76 -15.21
N PHE A 46 -6.44 -0.29 -13.97
CA PHE A 46 -6.38 -1.12 -12.77
C PHE A 46 -7.64 -0.93 -11.94
N ILE A 47 -8.01 -1.98 -11.22
CA ILE A 47 -9.18 -2.01 -10.34
C ILE A 47 -8.70 -2.07 -8.89
N ILE A 48 -9.25 -1.19 -8.05
CA ILE A 48 -8.98 -1.11 -6.60
C ILE A 48 -10.03 -1.94 -5.87
N ARG A 49 -9.58 -2.80 -4.94
CA ARG A 49 -10.45 -3.57 -4.04
C ARG A 49 -9.92 -3.45 -2.63
N ASN A 50 -10.78 -3.04 -1.69
CA ASN A 50 -10.42 -2.91 -0.28
C ASN A 50 -11.18 -3.95 0.55
N PHE A 51 -10.43 -4.68 1.35
CA PHE A 51 -10.95 -5.67 2.28
C PHE A 51 -10.65 -5.19 3.70
N TYR A 52 -11.68 -5.10 4.53
CA TYR A 52 -11.58 -4.64 5.91
C TYR A 52 -11.78 -5.80 6.87
N LEU A 53 -10.90 -5.91 7.89
CA LEU A 53 -11.02 -6.84 9.01
C LEU A 53 -11.38 -8.27 8.57
N HIS A 54 -10.75 -8.74 7.49
CA HIS A 54 -11.00 -10.08 6.97
C HIS A 54 -10.50 -11.15 7.95
N SER A 55 -11.19 -12.28 8.04
CA SER A 55 -10.96 -13.32 9.07
C SER A 55 -9.56 -13.92 9.07
N PHE A 56 -8.81 -13.87 7.96
CA PHE A 56 -7.43 -14.35 7.91
C PHE A 56 -6.37 -13.25 8.08
N PHE A 57 -6.76 -11.98 8.25
CA PHE A 57 -5.80 -10.92 8.55
C PHE A 57 -5.30 -11.06 9.99
N GLU A 58 -3.99 -11.12 10.15
CA GLU A 58 -3.36 -11.28 11.47
C GLU A 58 -2.77 -9.95 11.99
N THR A 59 -2.40 -9.06 11.08
CA THR A 59 -1.66 -7.84 11.40
C THR A 59 -2.42 -6.58 11.03
N TYR A 60 -2.99 -6.52 9.83
CA TYR A 60 -3.56 -5.30 9.26
C TYR A 60 -5.08 -5.27 9.35
N GLU A 61 -5.63 -4.06 9.47
CA GLU A 61 -7.08 -3.84 9.52
C GLU A 61 -7.70 -3.71 8.13
N MET A 62 -6.92 -3.28 7.14
CA MET A 62 -7.35 -3.20 5.75
C MET A 62 -6.26 -3.72 4.82
N VAL A 63 -6.66 -4.45 3.79
CA VAL A 63 -5.81 -4.81 2.66
C VAL A 63 -6.42 -4.28 1.37
N THR A 64 -5.58 -3.66 0.54
CA THR A 64 -5.93 -3.17 -0.79
C THR A 64 -5.26 -4.03 -1.85
N VAL A 65 -6.05 -4.61 -2.74
CA VAL A 65 -5.57 -5.37 -3.89
C VAL A 65 -5.85 -4.58 -5.16
N ASN A 66 -4.81 -4.40 -5.98
CA ASN A 66 -4.94 -3.82 -7.30
C ASN A 66 -4.56 -4.84 -8.37
N HIS A 67 -5.43 -5.04 -9.32
CA HIS A 67 -5.23 -5.92 -10.47
C HIS A 67 -5.66 -5.22 -11.75
N LYS A 68 -5.23 -5.74 -12.91
CA LYS A 68 -5.65 -5.16 -14.20
C LYS A 68 -7.16 -5.32 -14.39
N LYS A 69 -7.79 -4.30 -14.99
CA LYS A 69 -9.15 -4.41 -15.50
C LYS A 69 -9.19 -5.55 -16.54
N ASN A 70 -10.20 -6.33 -16.59
CA ASN A 70 -10.37 -7.46 -17.51
C ASN A 70 -9.40 -8.64 -17.29
N ASP A 71 -8.68 -8.69 -16.17
CA ASP A 71 -7.93 -9.86 -15.77
C ASP A 71 -8.81 -10.83 -14.98
N ASN A 72 -9.21 -11.92 -15.62
CA ASN A 72 -10.07 -12.94 -14.99
C ASN A 72 -9.34 -13.80 -13.94
N LYS A 73 -8.01 -13.70 -13.87
CA LYS A 73 -7.20 -14.36 -12.86
C LYS A 73 -6.97 -13.49 -11.63
N TYR A 74 -7.34 -12.21 -11.70
CA TYR A 74 -7.16 -11.23 -10.61
C TYR A 74 -5.72 -11.21 -10.09
N ILE A 75 -4.73 -11.19 -10.99
CA ILE A 75 -3.32 -11.18 -10.61
C ILE A 75 -2.99 -9.87 -9.87
N ILE A 76 -2.43 -10.01 -8.67
CA ILE A 76 -2.08 -8.90 -7.80
C ILE A 76 -0.89 -8.14 -8.42
N GLU A 77 -1.11 -6.91 -8.84
CA GLU A 77 -0.08 -6.02 -9.38
C GLU A 77 0.34 -4.94 -8.36
N SER A 78 -0.54 -4.66 -7.39
CA SER A 78 -0.18 -3.91 -6.20
C SER A 78 -0.94 -4.43 -4.99
N LEU A 79 -0.27 -4.46 -3.85
CA LEU A 79 -0.80 -4.95 -2.59
C LEU A 79 -0.50 -3.92 -1.51
N GLY A 80 -1.54 -3.33 -0.94
CA GLY A 80 -1.45 -2.38 0.15
C GLY A 80 -2.02 -2.96 1.44
N ALA A 81 -1.51 -2.51 2.58
CA ALA A 81 -2.06 -2.84 3.88
C ALA A 81 -2.05 -1.62 4.80
N SER A 82 -3.08 -1.50 5.64
CA SER A 82 -3.23 -0.33 6.51
C SER A 82 -3.54 -0.74 7.94
N LEU A 83 -2.95 0.02 8.88
CA LEU A 83 -3.32 0.11 10.28
C LEU A 83 -3.81 1.52 10.57
N PHE A 84 -4.82 1.66 11.41
CA PHE A 84 -5.41 2.94 11.76
C PHE A 84 -5.09 3.32 13.20
N PHE A 85 -4.88 4.61 13.45
CA PHE A 85 -4.47 5.14 14.75
C PHE A 85 -5.32 6.34 15.15
N ASP A 86 -5.43 6.54 16.46
CA ASP A 86 -6.00 7.77 17.03
C ASP A 86 -4.91 8.80 17.36
N ASP A 87 -3.63 8.36 17.36
CA ASP A 87 -2.45 9.19 17.58
C ASP A 87 -1.39 8.90 16.51
N ILE A 88 -1.03 9.92 15.74
CA ILE A 88 -0.05 9.82 14.64
C ILE A 88 1.34 9.39 15.12
N GLU A 89 1.71 9.67 16.38
CA GLU A 89 3.00 9.28 16.93
C GLU A 89 3.17 7.76 17.01
N GLU A 90 2.08 7.01 17.19
CA GLU A 90 2.10 5.55 17.09
C GLU A 90 2.48 5.09 15.68
N CYS A 91 1.91 5.73 14.65
CA CYS A 91 2.27 5.46 13.26
C CYS A 91 3.76 5.70 13.01
N PHE A 92 4.27 6.86 13.40
CA PHE A 92 5.69 7.19 13.21
C PHE A 92 6.62 6.22 13.93
N SER A 93 6.24 5.75 15.12
CA SER A 93 7.01 4.76 15.87
C SER A 93 7.10 3.42 15.12
N ILE A 94 5.99 2.96 14.53
CA ILE A 94 5.94 1.71 13.78
C ILE A 94 6.65 1.88 12.43
N GLN A 95 6.40 2.98 11.72
CA GLN A 95 7.06 3.30 10.45
C GLN A 95 8.59 3.24 10.60
N LYS A 96 9.12 3.86 11.65
CA LYS A 96 10.56 3.85 11.93
C LYS A 96 11.12 2.44 12.09
N LYS A 97 10.41 1.54 12.77
CA LYS A 97 10.82 0.14 12.94
C LYS A 97 10.86 -0.60 11.60
N ILE A 98 9.81 -0.44 10.79
CA ILE A 98 9.74 -1.05 9.45
C ILE A 98 10.87 -0.53 8.56
N ILE A 99 11.15 0.77 8.57
CA ILE A 99 12.24 1.38 7.80
C ILE A 99 13.60 0.81 8.21
N ILE A 100 13.85 0.62 9.51
CA ILE A 100 15.11 0.00 9.97
C ILE A 100 15.27 -1.43 9.46
N GLU A 101 14.20 -2.22 9.46
CA GLU A 101 14.22 -3.58 8.92
C GLU A 101 14.41 -3.58 7.39
N PHE A 102 13.76 -2.67 6.70
CA PHE A 102 13.88 -2.53 5.25
C PHE A 102 15.26 -2.02 4.82
N ASP A 103 15.86 -1.09 5.57
CA ASP A 103 17.24 -0.64 5.32
C ASP A 103 18.25 -1.79 5.38
N GLN A 104 18.03 -2.77 6.25
CA GLN A 104 18.86 -3.98 6.34
C GLN A 104 18.58 -4.97 5.20
N THR A 105 17.33 -5.05 4.75
CA THR A 105 16.90 -5.99 3.71
C THR A 105 17.25 -5.48 2.32
N PHE A 106 17.19 -4.16 2.11
CA PHE A 106 17.38 -3.48 0.83
C PHE A 106 18.62 -2.60 0.79
N GLU A 107 19.75 -3.07 1.32
CA GLU A 107 21.01 -2.31 1.43
C GLU A 107 21.47 -1.63 0.12
N ASN A 108 21.11 -2.22 -1.03
CA ASN A 108 21.51 -1.73 -2.36
C ASN A 108 20.38 -1.05 -3.14
N SER A 109 19.22 -0.84 -2.52
CA SER A 109 18.10 -0.17 -3.17
C SER A 109 18.22 1.33 -3.02
N GLU A 110 17.83 2.05 -4.07
CA GLU A 110 17.61 3.50 -3.96
C GLU A 110 16.44 3.76 -3.03
N LYS A 111 16.60 4.71 -2.12
CA LYS A 111 15.58 5.08 -1.14
C LYS A 111 15.34 6.58 -1.22
N ASP A 112 14.07 6.96 -1.22
CA ASP A 112 13.63 8.34 -1.13
C ASP A 112 12.70 8.57 0.05
N PHE A 113 12.71 9.79 0.57
CA PHE A 113 11.79 10.24 1.60
C PHE A 113 11.08 11.50 1.15
N GLU A 114 9.76 11.49 1.23
CA GLU A 114 8.95 12.63 0.89
C GLU A 114 7.91 12.94 1.98
N ARG A 115 7.77 14.22 2.31
CA ARG A 115 6.66 14.74 3.08
C ARG A 115 5.85 15.67 2.21
N PHE A 116 4.60 15.35 1.98
CA PHE A 116 3.72 16.14 1.14
C PHE A 116 2.35 16.37 1.78
N LYS A 117 1.70 17.47 1.36
CA LYS A 117 0.36 17.81 1.80
C LYS A 117 -0.67 16.94 1.10
N LYS A 118 -1.67 16.51 1.85
CA LYS A 118 -2.80 15.78 1.26
C LYS A 118 -3.66 16.74 0.42
N SER A 119 -3.80 16.45 -0.86
CA SER A 119 -4.54 17.29 -1.81
C SER A 119 -6.03 17.45 -1.47
N LEU A 120 -6.59 16.48 -0.75
CA LEU A 120 -7.98 16.50 -0.30
C LEU A 120 -8.20 17.58 0.77
N ASP A 121 -7.23 17.81 1.66
CA ASP A 121 -7.30 18.84 2.69
C ASP A 121 -6.81 20.20 2.15
N LYS A 122 -7.75 21.01 1.70
CA LYS A 122 -7.46 22.36 1.16
C LYS A 122 -6.92 23.35 2.20
N THR A 123 -7.01 23.04 3.50
CA THR A 123 -6.39 23.85 4.57
C THR A 123 -4.87 23.65 4.61
N GLY A 124 -4.37 22.56 4.03
CA GLY A 124 -2.96 22.21 4.01
C GLY A 124 -2.42 21.76 5.38
N SER A 125 -3.31 21.29 6.27
CA SER A 125 -2.97 20.84 7.62
C SER A 125 -2.82 19.31 7.74
N SER A 126 -3.16 18.55 6.68
CA SER A 126 -2.97 17.10 6.62
C SER A 126 -1.77 16.76 5.75
N TYR A 127 -0.97 15.78 6.20
CA TYR A 127 0.29 15.40 5.55
C TYR A 127 0.40 13.88 5.37
N SER A 128 1.22 13.49 4.41
CA SER A 128 1.78 12.14 4.29
C SER A 128 3.29 12.20 4.45
N ASN A 129 3.83 11.28 5.26
CA ASN A 129 5.27 11.06 5.37
C ASN A 129 5.55 9.69 4.74
N MET A 130 6.21 9.65 3.60
CA MET A 130 6.44 8.45 2.81
C MET A 130 7.93 8.15 2.69
N THR A 131 8.29 6.90 2.87
CA THR A 131 9.59 6.36 2.46
C THR A 131 9.33 5.35 1.35
N GLU A 132 10.02 5.50 0.24
CA GLU A 132 9.92 4.62 -0.92
C GLU A 132 11.27 3.94 -1.21
N TYR A 133 11.23 2.64 -1.49
CA TYR A 133 12.37 1.83 -1.90
C TYR A 133 12.17 1.41 -3.35
N TYR A 134 13.16 1.67 -4.20
CA TYR A 134 13.15 1.30 -5.61
C TYR A 134 14.02 0.06 -5.81
N LEU A 135 13.39 -1.02 -6.24
CA LEU A 135 14.10 -2.27 -6.49
C LEU A 135 14.70 -2.30 -7.90
N SER A 136 15.77 -3.05 -8.09
CA SER A 136 16.51 -3.13 -9.35
C SER A 136 15.67 -3.57 -10.55
N ASN A 137 14.59 -4.31 -10.31
CA ASN A 137 13.64 -4.76 -11.33
C ASN A 137 12.56 -3.72 -11.71
N GLY A 138 12.59 -2.53 -11.10
CA GLY A 138 11.63 -1.44 -11.32
C GLY A 138 10.35 -1.53 -10.49
N SER A 139 10.25 -2.49 -9.57
CA SER A 139 9.20 -2.52 -8.56
C SER A 139 9.52 -1.57 -7.39
N ALA A 140 8.53 -1.26 -6.56
CA ALA A 140 8.71 -0.35 -5.44
C ALA A 140 7.98 -0.83 -4.18
N ILE A 141 8.50 -0.41 -3.02
CA ILE A 141 7.85 -0.59 -1.73
C ILE A 141 7.73 0.79 -1.08
N GLN A 142 6.54 1.11 -0.60
CA GLN A 142 6.27 2.35 0.12
C GLN A 142 5.83 2.06 1.54
N VAL A 143 6.32 2.87 2.49
CA VAL A 143 5.85 2.89 3.87
C VAL A 143 5.47 4.33 4.19
N THR A 144 4.18 4.56 4.42
CA THR A 144 3.61 5.90 4.56
C THR A 144 2.85 6.04 5.86
N CYS A 145 3.07 7.13 6.60
CA CYS A 145 2.17 7.59 7.64
C CYS A 145 1.34 8.76 7.12
N ASP A 146 0.02 8.60 7.17
CA ASP A 146 -0.96 9.62 6.85
C ASP A 146 -1.44 10.31 8.13
N ASP A 147 -1.18 11.60 8.23
CA ASP A 147 -1.51 12.49 9.35
C ASP A 147 -2.66 13.40 8.90
N TRP A 148 -3.87 13.12 9.38
CA TRP A 148 -5.05 13.91 9.05
C TRP A 148 -5.28 15.01 10.07
N SER A 149 -5.63 16.19 9.60
CA SER A 149 -6.00 17.30 10.48
C SER A 149 -7.21 16.94 11.34
N LYS A 150 -7.32 17.60 12.51
CA LYS A 150 -8.46 17.40 13.43
C LYS A 150 -9.81 17.52 12.71
N ALA A 151 -9.95 18.48 11.78
CA ALA A 151 -11.18 18.69 11.03
C ALA A 151 -11.54 17.50 10.12
N PHE A 152 -10.54 16.77 9.61
CA PHE A 152 -10.75 15.54 8.84
C PHE A 152 -10.99 14.34 9.74
N ASN A 153 -10.32 14.26 10.90
CA ASN A 153 -10.57 13.21 11.89
C ASN A 153 -12.02 13.28 12.42
N GLU A 154 -12.55 14.48 12.63
CA GLU A 154 -13.97 14.69 13.00
C GLU A 154 -14.96 14.27 11.89
N GLN A 155 -14.52 14.18 10.65
CA GLN A 155 -15.29 13.66 9.51
C GLN A 155 -15.13 12.14 9.31
N GLY A 156 -14.36 11.46 10.19
CA GLY A 156 -14.17 10.02 10.15
C GLY A 156 -12.91 9.56 9.42
N PHE A 157 -12.05 10.48 8.95
CA PHE A 157 -10.71 10.10 8.48
C PHE A 157 -9.86 9.71 9.68
N LYS A 158 -8.99 8.72 9.53
CA LYS A 158 -8.09 8.27 10.59
C LYS A 158 -6.64 8.33 10.12
N ASP A 159 -5.77 8.67 11.06
CA ASP A 159 -4.34 8.53 10.84
C ASP A 159 -4.02 7.07 10.54
N SER A 160 -3.09 6.82 9.64
CA SER A 160 -2.84 5.46 9.20
C SER A 160 -1.41 5.21 8.78
N LEU A 161 -0.93 4.00 9.08
CA LEU A 161 0.24 3.41 8.46
C LEU A 161 -0.22 2.65 7.21
N ASN A 162 0.44 2.91 6.10
CA ASN A 162 0.21 2.21 4.85
C ASN A 162 1.52 1.60 4.35
N VAL A 163 1.53 0.29 4.12
CA VAL A 163 2.62 -0.41 3.46
C VAL A 163 2.12 -0.87 2.09
N ASN A 164 2.80 -0.47 1.02
CA ASN A 164 2.38 -0.78 -0.34
C ASN A 164 3.52 -1.47 -1.10
N LEU A 165 3.22 -2.62 -1.67
CA LEU A 165 4.05 -3.32 -2.65
C LEU A 165 3.52 -3.02 -4.05
N GLN A 166 4.39 -2.65 -4.97
CA GLN A 166 4.02 -2.26 -6.33
C GLN A 166 4.87 -3.01 -7.35
N SER A 167 4.21 -3.74 -8.26
CA SER A 167 4.91 -4.29 -9.42
C SER A 167 5.45 -3.17 -10.30
N LYS A 168 6.48 -3.44 -11.09
CA LYS A 168 6.98 -2.49 -12.10
C LYS A 168 5.85 -1.92 -12.98
N LYS A 169 4.96 -2.77 -13.45
CA LYS A 169 3.84 -2.36 -14.32
C LYS A 169 2.88 -1.40 -13.62
N PHE A 170 2.62 -1.64 -12.34
CA PHE A 170 1.74 -0.78 -11.57
C PHE A 170 2.42 0.56 -11.26
N LYS A 171 3.71 0.53 -10.89
CA LYS A 171 4.51 1.75 -10.66
C LYS A 171 4.56 2.63 -11.92
N GLU A 172 4.92 2.06 -13.07
CA GLU A 172 4.94 2.76 -14.35
C GLU A 172 3.56 3.34 -14.74
N PHE A 173 2.48 2.64 -14.37
CA PHE A 173 1.14 3.15 -14.57
C PHE A 173 0.86 4.39 -13.68
N LEU A 174 1.23 4.36 -12.41
CA LEU A 174 1.02 5.49 -11.49
C LEU A 174 1.79 6.73 -11.94
N ASP A 175 3.03 6.56 -12.39
CA ASP A 175 3.89 7.66 -12.86
C ASP A 175 3.27 8.42 -14.04
N ILE A 176 2.40 7.78 -14.83
CA ILE A 176 1.74 8.39 -16.00
C ILE A 176 0.30 8.82 -15.68
N ALA A 177 -0.37 8.16 -14.74
CA ALA A 177 -1.81 8.35 -14.52
C ALA A 177 -2.14 9.70 -13.89
N TYR A 178 -1.16 10.33 -13.23
CA TYR A 178 -1.33 11.60 -12.51
C TYR A 178 -0.49 12.75 -13.09
N ASP A 179 0.19 12.54 -14.23
CA ASP A 179 0.78 13.56 -15.07
C ASP A 179 -0.31 14.20 -15.98
#